data_66efee5cd5c7addd3080febba58cc486
#
_entry.id   66efee5cd5c7addd3080febba58cc486
#
_cell.length_a   1.000
_cell.length_b   1.000
_cell.length_c   1.000
_cell.angle_alpha   90.00
_cell.angle_beta   90.00
_cell.angle_gamma   90.00
#
_symmetry.space_group_name_H-M   'P 1'
#
loop_
_entity.id
_entity.type
_entity.pdbx_description
1 polymer ?
#
loop_
_entity_poly.entity_id
_entity_poly.type
_entity_poly.pdbx_seq_one_letter_code
_entity_poly.pdbx_strand_id
1 'polypeptide(L)'
;MKSLILTTSITALLFVSCSSDDDQPIVQNTVEAPATYKFMRGSESTVSFEGQTTRILMAGETANAFMDFDNATEASLLAMFNHQAGNMDFSDADLNASDKNLRSKTAASYDYFFTNTSESAAIKATFEDYIFAQINEVFPNIMVVATPGTPGQIADGSRTRYVNAKGLEYNQAFAKSLLGAVMADQMLNNYLSAAVLDEGNNRENNDNGITEENKTYTTMEHKWDEAYGYLYGTSANPETPNLTIGEDDKFLNEYVGRVNDDPDFSTIAAEIFDAFKMGRAAIVAKNYEVRDEQVAIIREKISEVIAVRGIYYLQGG
;
A
#
# COMPACT_ATOMS: atom_id res chain seq x y z
N MET A 1 -29.88 -96.91 0.18
CA MET A 1 -30.23 -95.53 0.27
C MET A 1 -28.98 -94.76 -0.17
N LYS A 2 -28.96 -94.28 -1.39
CA LYS A 2 -27.79 -93.58 -1.99
C LYS A 2 -28.09 -92.09 -1.98
N SER A 3 -27.29 -91.32 -1.23
CA SER A 3 -27.35 -89.87 -1.18
C SER A 3 -26.58 -89.25 -2.39
N LEU A 4 -27.24 -88.40 -3.16
CA LEU A 4 -26.69 -87.75 -4.33
C LEU A 4 -26.24 -86.38 -3.88
N ILE A 5 -24.95 -86.11 -3.93
CA ILE A 5 -24.37 -84.81 -3.66
C ILE A 5 -24.28 -84.01 -4.96
N LEU A 6 -25.03 -82.96 -5.08
CA LEU A 6 -25.00 -82.04 -6.19
C LEU A 6 -23.98 -80.88 -5.91
N THR A 7 -22.90 -80.93 -6.67
CA THR A 7 -21.85 -79.83 -6.58
C THR A 7 -22.20 -78.77 -7.56
N THR A 8 -22.53 -77.57 -7.02
CA THR A 8 -22.77 -76.37 -7.79
C THR A 8 -21.46 -75.60 -7.93
N SER A 9 -20.92 -75.53 -9.13
CA SER A 9 -19.76 -74.67 -9.45
C SER A 9 -20.23 -73.24 -9.64
N ILE A 10 -19.76 -72.38 -8.78
CA ILE A 10 -19.94 -70.92 -8.92
C ILE A 10 -18.74 -70.35 -9.67
N THR A 11 -18.95 -69.93 -10.91
CA THR A 11 -17.96 -69.21 -11.72
C THR A 11 -17.99 -67.75 -11.32
N ALA A 12 -16.95 -67.31 -10.60
CA ALA A 12 -16.76 -65.90 -10.28
C ALA A 12 -16.18 -65.18 -11.50
N LEU A 13 -16.98 -64.29 -12.11
CA LEU A 13 -16.50 -63.30 -13.08
C LEU A 13 -15.80 -62.17 -12.32
N LEU A 14 -14.49 -62.10 -12.44
CA LEU A 14 -13.70 -60.96 -12.02
C LEU A 14 -13.86 -59.83 -13.07
N PHE A 15 -14.66 -58.81 -12.73
CA PHE A 15 -14.61 -57.55 -13.46
C PHE A 15 -13.36 -56.81 -12.99
N VAL A 16 -12.33 -56.75 -13.83
CA VAL A 16 -11.22 -55.81 -13.69
C VAL A 16 -11.74 -54.45 -14.14
N SER A 17 -12.15 -53.61 -13.19
CA SER A 17 -12.36 -52.20 -13.42
C SER A 17 -10.97 -51.56 -13.48
N CYS A 18 -10.50 -51.22 -14.67
CA CYS A 18 -9.43 -50.23 -14.81
C CYS A 18 -10.03 -48.84 -14.50
N SER A 19 -9.89 -48.39 -13.27
CA SER A 19 -9.93 -46.96 -12.97
C SER A 19 -8.55 -46.43 -13.34
N SER A 20 -8.45 -45.72 -14.44
CA SER A 20 -7.34 -44.81 -14.72
C SER A 20 -7.52 -43.58 -13.85
N ASP A 21 -7.17 -43.68 -12.57
CA ASP A 21 -6.88 -42.53 -11.76
C ASP A 21 -5.50 -42.03 -12.20
N ASP A 22 -5.50 -41.08 -13.14
CA ASP A 22 -4.37 -40.19 -13.38
C ASP A 22 -4.29 -39.22 -12.20
N ASP A 23 -4.08 -39.73 -11.00
CA ASP A 23 -3.56 -38.98 -9.88
C ASP A 23 -2.08 -38.64 -10.17
N GLN A 24 -1.85 -37.73 -11.10
CA GLN A 24 -0.60 -37.00 -11.12
C GLN A 24 -0.52 -36.28 -9.77
N PRO A 25 0.53 -36.49 -8.95
CA PRO A 25 0.71 -35.72 -7.75
C PRO A 25 0.76 -34.23 -8.20
N ILE A 26 -0.19 -33.45 -7.70
CA ILE A 26 -0.12 -32.00 -7.83
C ILE A 26 1.19 -31.63 -7.15
N VAL A 27 2.22 -31.35 -7.95
CA VAL A 27 3.47 -30.78 -7.45
C VAL A 27 3.09 -29.36 -7.02
N GLN A 28 2.65 -29.24 -5.80
CA GLN A 28 2.48 -27.96 -5.17
C GLN A 28 3.89 -27.34 -5.11
N ASN A 29 4.15 -26.38 -5.98
CA ASN A 29 5.39 -25.61 -5.93
C ASN A 29 5.48 -24.95 -4.56
N THR A 30 6.24 -25.56 -3.66
CA THR A 30 6.52 -24.99 -2.34
C THR A 30 7.20 -23.65 -2.57
N VAL A 31 6.58 -22.58 -2.06
CA VAL A 31 7.14 -21.23 -2.11
C VAL A 31 7.98 -21.02 -0.86
N GLU A 32 9.20 -20.59 -1.04
CA GLU A 32 10.09 -20.18 0.05
C GLU A 32 10.32 -18.67 -0.04
N ALA A 33 10.01 -17.95 1.04
CA ALA A 33 10.29 -16.52 1.12
C ALA A 33 11.80 -16.29 1.29
N PRO A 34 12.40 -15.35 0.54
CA PRO A 34 13.79 -14.98 0.75
C PRO A 34 13.98 -14.29 2.11
N ALA A 35 15.23 -14.26 2.61
CA ALA A 35 15.55 -13.58 3.86
C ALA A 35 15.32 -12.06 3.77
N THR A 36 15.53 -11.46 2.61
CA THR A 36 15.39 -10.03 2.34
C THR A 36 14.48 -9.81 1.12
N TYR A 37 13.98 -8.58 0.93
CA TYR A 37 13.19 -8.22 -0.25
C TYR A 37 14.11 -7.99 -1.45
N LYS A 38 14.75 -9.07 -1.90
CA LYS A 38 15.67 -9.08 -3.03
C LYS A 38 15.26 -10.12 -4.05
N PHE A 39 14.93 -9.64 -5.24
CA PHE A 39 14.51 -10.48 -6.37
C PHE A 39 15.33 -10.13 -7.60
N MET A 40 15.91 -11.15 -8.24
CA MET A 40 16.86 -10.99 -9.32
C MET A 40 16.45 -11.79 -10.55
N ARG A 41 16.74 -11.25 -11.73
CA ARG A 41 16.70 -11.99 -13.01
C ARG A 41 18.08 -11.90 -13.64
N GLY A 42 18.82 -13.01 -13.59
CA GLY A 42 20.25 -12.99 -13.88
C GLY A 42 21.02 -12.18 -12.83
N SER A 43 21.74 -11.17 -13.26
CA SER A 43 22.49 -10.26 -12.38
C SER A 43 21.78 -8.96 -12.02
N GLU A 44 20.55 -8.74 -12.55
CA GLU A 44 19.84 -7.49 -12.40
C GLU A 44 18.65 -7.62 -11.44
N SER A 45 18.37 -6.56 -10.67
CA SER A 45 17.19 -6.50 -9.82
C SER A 45 15.91 -6.47 -10.65
N THR A 46 14.89 -7.18 -10.17
CA THR A 46 13.54 -7.10 -10.72
C THR A 46 12.61 -6.25 -9.87
N VAL A 47 13.12 -5.67 -8.76
CA VAL A 47 12.34 -4.83 -7.85
C VAL A 47 12.33 -3.39 -8.35
N SER A 48 11.14 -2.79 -8.45
CA SER A 48 10.98 -1.41 -8.91
C SER A 48 9.73 -0.76 -8.31
N PHE A 49 9.92 0.38 -7.60
CA PHE A 49 8.87 1.16 -6.94
C PHE A 49 9.19 2.67 -6.87
N GLU A 50 10.02 3.18 -7.76
CA GLU A 50 10.49 4.58 -7.76
C GLU A 50 9.34 5.59 -7.73
N GLY A 51 8.24 5.31 -8.45
CA GLY A 51 7.09 6.21 -8.49
C GLY A 51 6.39 6.37 -7.14
N GLN A 52 6.43 5.36 -6.27
CA GLN A 52 5.87 5.39 -4.92
C GLN A 52 6.77 6.20 -3.99
N THR A 53 8.08 5.96 -4.05
CA THR A 53 9.09 6.77 -3.35
C THR A 53 8.92 8.25 -3.65
N THR A 54 8.86 8.59 -4.94
CA THR A 54 8.64 9.97 -5.40
C THR A 54 7.39 10.58 -4.78
N ARG A 55 6.25 9.87 -4.77
CA ARG A 55 5.01 10.40 -4.16
C ARG A 55 5.08 10.56 -2.66
N ILE A 56 5.76 9.67 -1.95
CA ILE A 56 5.97 9.82 -0.49
C ILE A 56 6.82 11.05 -0.21
N LEU A 57 7.87 11.31 -0.98
CA LEU A 57 8.71 12.50 -0.86
C LEU A 57 7.91 13.77 -1.19
N MET A 58 7.13 13.79 -2.28
CA MET A 58 6.21 14.89 -2.61
C MET A 58 5.21 15.14 -1.48
N ALA A 59 4.65 14.08 -0.87
CA ALA A 59 3.74 14.19 0.25
C ALA A 59 4.42 14.84 1.48
N GLY A 60 5.66 14.47 1.75
CA GLY A 60 6.48 15.04 2.82
C GLY A 60 6.74 16.54 2.63
N GLU A 61 7.20 16.95 1.45
CA GLU A 61 7.41 18.38 1.15
C GLU A 61 6.09 19.17 1.20
N THR A 62 5.01 18.64 0.63
CA THR A 62 3.69 19.29 0.67
C THR A 62 3.21 19.47 2.12
N ALA A 63 3.30 18.43 2.96
CA ALA A 63 2.91 18.51 4.37
C ALA A 63 3.75 19.54 5.15
N ASN A 64 5.05 19.65 4.85
CA ASN A 64 5.92 20.69 5.43
C ASN A 64 5.52 22.08 4.97
N ALA A 65 5.19 22.26 3.69
CA ALA A 65 4.79 23.54 3.13
C ALA A 65 3.49 24.11 3.74
N PHE A 66 2.61 23.25 4.29
CA PHE A 66 1.45 23.72 5.07
C PHE A 66 1.83 24.54 6.31
N MET A 67 3.07 24.45 6.77
CA MET A 67 3.59 25.17 7.93
C MET A 67 4.58 26.29 7.55
N ASP A 68 4.79 26.56 6.28
CA ASP A 68 5.60 27.67 5.79
C ASP A 68 4.74 28.94 5.68
N PHE A 69 4.49 29.58 6.82
CA PHE A 69 3.62 30.72 6.91
C PHE A 69 4.13 31.99 6.17
N ASP A 70 5.41 32.02 5.82
CA ASP A 70 6.03 33.16 5.14
C ASP A 70 5.95 33.03 3.60
N ASN A 71 5.99 31.81 3.05
CA ASN A 71 6.16 31.62 1.61
C ASN A 71 5.01 30.83 0.96
N ALA A 72 4.32 29.95 1.70
CA ALA A 72 3.27 29.14 1.11
C ALA A 72 2.04 29.99 0.75
N THR A 73 1.49 29.68 -0.41
CA THR A 73 0.25 30.26 -0.93
C THR A 73 -0.71 29.13 -1.32
N GLU A 74 -1.99 29.44 -1.47
CA GLU A 74 -2.95 28.47 -2.00
C GLU A 74 -2.50 27.92 -3.36
N ALA A 75 -2.02 28.81 -4.24
CA ALA A 75 -1.54 28.41 -5.57
C ALA A 75 -0.32 27.47 -5.49
N SER A 76 0.66 27.73 -4.60
CA SER A 76 1.84 26.86 -4.46
C SER A 76 1.48 25.50 -3.88
N LEU A 77 0.62 25.42 -2.85
CA LEU A 77 0.17 24.13 -2.28
C LEU A 77 -0.67 23.33 -3.28
N LEU A 78 -1.56 23.99 -4.03
CA LEU A 78 -2.30 23.33 -5.11
C LEU A 78 -1.38 22.83 -6.23
N ALA A 79 -0.34 23.60 -6.57
CA ALA A 79 0.67 23.18 -7.56
C ALA A 79 1.43 21.95 -7.08
N MET A 80 1.87 21.89 -5.81
CA MET A 80 2.50 20.70 -5.23
C MET A 80 1.56 19.47 -5.27
N PHE A 81 0.28 19.62 -4.94
CA PHE A 81 -0.69 18.53 -4.95
C PHE A 81 -0.99 18.02 -6.37
N ASN A 82 -1.05 18.92 -7.36
CA ASN A 82 -1.38 18.65 -8.77
C ASN A 82 -0.16 18.55 -9.69
N HIS A 83 1.05 18.50 -9.17
CA HIS A 83 2.31 18.63 -9.88
C HIS A 83 2.29 18.13 -11.33
N GLN A 84 3.00 18.83 -12.20
CA GLN A 84 3.26 18.44 -13.59
C GLN A 84 4.77 18.50 -13.86
N ALA A 85 5.28 17.51 -14.57
CA ALA A 85 6.70 17.41 -14.89
C ALA A 85 7.29 18.71 -15.44
N GLY A 86 8.40 19.14 -14.85
CA GLY A 86 9.11 20.35 -15.24
C GLY A 86 8.67 21.63 -14.50
N ASN A 87 7.58 21.59 -13.73
CA ASN A 87 7.24 22.68 -12.82
C ASN A 87 8.20 22.69 -11.63
N MET A 88 8.50 23.88 -11.12
CA MET A 88 9.36 24.09 -9.94
C MET A 88 8.50 24.16 -8.66
N ASP A 89 7.74 23.10 -8.38
CA ASP A 89 6.79 23.06 -7.27
C ASP A 89 7.43 22.57 -5.97
N PHE A 90 8.58 21.87 -6.06
CA PHE A 90 9.31 21.25 -4.95
C PHE A 90 10.72 21.83 -4.82
N SER A 91 11.35 21.63 -3.66
CA SER A 91 12.75 22.00 -3.45
C SER A 91 13.72 21.04 -4.17
N ASP A 92 13.33 19.80 -4.36
CA ASP A 92 14.10 18.75 -5.00
C ASP A 92 13.90 18.77 -6.52
N ALA A 93 15.02 18.79 -7.27
CA ALA A 93 15.01 18.82 -8.74
C ALA A 93 14.45 17.54 -9.38
N ASP A 94 14.65 16.39 -8.75
CA ASP A 94 14.13 15.10 -9.24
C ASP A 94 12.62 15.02 -9.07
N LEU A 95 12.08 15.58 -7.98
CA LEU A 95 10.63 15.70 -7.82
C LEU A 95 10.02 16.62 -8.87
N ASN A 96 10.68 17.74 -9.18
CA ASN A 96 10.23 18.69 -10.22
C ASN A 96 10.28 18.09 -11.63
N ALA A 97 11.24 17.23 -11.91
CA ALA A 97 11.36 16.55 -13.20
C ALA A 97 10.38 15.38 -13.37
N SER A 98 9.82 14.87 -12.27
CA SER A 98 8.94 13.69 -12.26
C SER A 98 7.58 13.99 -12.89
N ASP A 99 7.01 12.99 -13.57
CA ASP A 99 5.61 13.00 -14.04
C ASP A 99 4.59 12.58 -12.98
N LYS A 100 5.05 12.30 -11.74
CA LYS A 100 4.20 11.85 -10.65
C LYS A 100 3.53 13.03 -9.96
N ASN A 101 2.36 12.79 -9.37
CA ASN A 101 1.71 13.73 -8.48
C ASN A 101 0.82 12.99 -7.46
N LEU A 102 0.41 13.70 -6.42
CA LEU A 102 -0.42 13.13 -5.35
C LEU A 102 -1.87 12.98 -5.80
N ARG A 103 -2.45 14.01 -6.43
CA ARG A 103 -3.87 14.08 -6.78
C ARG A 103 -4.31 12.93 -7.68
N SER A 104 -3.48 12.53 -8.65
CA SER A 104 -3.82 11.45 -9.59
C SER A 104 -3.99 10.09 -8.91
N LYS A 105 -3.37 9.90 -7.75
CA LYS A 105 -3.45 8.66 -6.97
C LYS A 105 -4.34 8.77 -5.73
N THR A 106 -4.84 9.97 -5.42
CA THR A 106 -5.79 10.19 -4.32
C THR A 106 -7.14 9.59 -4.69
N ALA A 107 -7.63 8.66 -3.88
CA ALA A 107 -8.93 7.98 -4.08
C ALA A 107 -9.11 7.53 -5.54
N ALA A 108 -8.16 6.73 -6.04
CA ALA A 108 -8.06 6.40 -7.45
C ALA A 108 -7.76 4.92 -7.71
N SER A 109 -8.01 4.04 -6.74
CA SER A 109 -7.83 2.61 -6.91
C SER A 109 -8.80 2.02 -7.93
N TYR A 110 -8.37 0.95 -8.59
CA TYR A 110 -9.17 0.26 -9.60
C TYR A 110 -10.38 -0.46 -8.98
N ASP A 111 -10.18 -1.20 -7.89
CA ASP A 111 -11.24 -2.02 -7.29
C ASP A 111 -12.38 -1.19 -6.69
N TYR A 112 -12.10 0.02 -6.19
CA TYR A 112 -13.12 0.80 -5.50
C TYR A 112 -13.52 2.07 -6.26
N PHE A 113 -12.55 2.90 -6.67
CA PHE A 113 -12.84 4.21 -7.23
C PHE A 113 -13.07 4.22 -8.74
N PHE A 114 -12.78 3.15 -9.47
CA PHE A 114 -13.02 3.09 -10.92
C PHE A 114 -14.50 3.33 -11.27
N THR A 115 -15.42 2.80 -10.47
CA THR A 115 -16.88 3.02 -10.64
C THR A 115 -17.43 4.07 -9.69
N ASN A 116 -16.72 4.45 -8.62
CA ASN A 116 -17.14 5.43 -7.61
C ASN A 116 -16.51 6.82 -7.88
N THR A 117 -16.62 7.30 -9.11
CA THR A 117 -15.97 8.54 -9.57
C THR A 117 -16.44 9.80 -8.84
N SER A 118 -17.71 9.86 -8.42
CA SER A 118 -18.24 10.98 -7.64
C SER A 118 -17.63 11.05 -6.25
N GLU A 119 -17.43 9.90 -5.58
CA GLU A 119 -16.76 9.84 -4.28
C GLU A 119 -15.29 10.17 -4.41
N SER A 120 -14.61 9.64 -5.42
CA SER A 120 -13.23 10.03 -5.76
C SER A 120 -13.08 11.55 -5.92
N ALA A 121 -13.99 12.19 -6.66
CA ALA A 121 -13.96 13.63 -6.85
C ALA A 121 -14.21 14.39 -5.54
N ALA A 122 -15.13 13.93 -4.70
CA ALA A 122 -15.41 14.55 -3.40
C ALA A 122 -14.22 14.46 -2.45
N ILE A 123 -13.52 13.31 -2.41
CA ILE A 123 -12.31 13.15 -1.60
C ILE A 123 -11.20 14.07 -2.09
N LYS A 124 -10.96 14.16 -3.40
CA LYS A 124 -9.98 15.10 -3.98
C LYS A 124 -10.30 16.56 -3.62
N ALA A 125 -11.58 16.94 -3.71
CA ALA A 125 -12.04 18.27 -3.31
C ALA A 125 -11.77 18.53 -1.81
N THR A 126 -11.93 17.53 -0.93
CA THR A 126 -11.60 17.67 0.49
C THR A 126 -10.12 18.01 0.72
N PHE A 127 -9.19 17.45 -0.06
CA PHE A 127 -7.77 17.85 0.01
C PHE A 127 -7.56 19.29 -0.45
N GLU A 128 -8.24 19.72 -1.51
CA GLU A 128 -8.23 21.10 -2.01
C GLU A 128 -8.83 22.07 -0.96
N ASP A 129 -9.90 21.67 -0.28
CA ASP A 129 -10.50 22.41 0.84
C ASP A 129 -9.54 22.54 2.03
N TYR A 130 -8.76 21.53 2.37
CA TYR A 130 -7.73 21.64 3.41
C TYR A 130 -6.66 22.67 3.05
N ILE A 131 -6.23 22.71 1.79
CA ILE A 131 -5.27 23.70 1.27
C ILE A 131 -5.88 25.11 1.38
N PHE A 132 -7.09 25.29 0.85
CA PHE A 132 -7.80 26.56 0.90
C PHE A 132 -7.94 27.07 2.34
N ALA A 133 -8.41 26.21 3.23
CA ALA A 133 -8.71 26.59 4.61
C ALA A 133 -7.42 26.84 5.42
N GLN A 134 -6.33 26.12 5.19
CA GLN A 134 -5.04 26.40 5.81
C GLN A 134 -4.59 27.83 5.52
N ILE A 135 -4.67 28.24 4.25
CA ILE A 135 -4.22 29.58 3.82
C ILE A 135 -5.20 30.69 4.25
N ASN A 136 -6.51 30.43 4.16
CA ASN A 136 -7.50 31.49 4.34
C ASN A 136 -8.05 31.61 5.77
N GLU A 137 -7.98 30.52 6.56
CA GLU A 137 -8.44 30.54 7.96
C GLU A 137 -7.29 30.53 8.96
N VAL A 138 -6.25 29.73 8.74
CA VAL A 138 -5.17 29.53 9.73
C VAL A 138 -4.08 30.59 9.57
N PHE A 139 -3.55 30.80 8.37
CA PHE A 139 -2.43 31.72 8.13
C PHE A 139 -2.70 33.16 8.65
N PRO A 140 -3.88 33.76 8.44
CA PRO A 140 -4.14 35.10 8.98
C PRO A 140 -4.17 35.16 10.51
N ASN A 141 -4.30 34.02 11.19
CA ASN A 141 -4.52 33.92 12.62
C ASN A 141 -3.37 33.23 13.39
N ILE A 142 -2.20 33.06 12.80
CA ILE A 142 -1.06 32.35 13.43
C ILE A 142 -0.57 33.04 14.72
N MET A 143 -0.82 34.32 14.90
CA MET A 143 -0.46 35.08 16.11
C MET A 143 -1.63 35.19 17.12
N VAL A 144 -2.80 34.67 16.78
CA VAL A 144 -4.00 34.71 17.64
C VAL A 144 -4.01 33.46 18.51
N VAL A 145 -4.31 33.58 19.80
CA VAL A 145 -4.56 32.40 20.66
C VAL A 145 -5.93 31.85 20.31
N ALA A 146 -5.97 30.57 19.88
CA ALA A 146 -7.20 29.93 19.50
C ALA A 146 -8.15 29.74 20.69
N THR A 147 -9.44 29.95 20.43
CA THR A 147 -10.54 29.66 21.35
C THR A 147 -11.70 29.04 20.58
N PRO A 148 -12.69 28.41 21.24
CA PRO A 148 -13.87 27.94 20.54
C PRO A 148 -14.51 29.03 19.66
N GLY A 149 -14.56 28.81 18.36
CA GLY A 149 -15.06 29.75 17.37
C GLY A 149 -14.02 30.73 16.81
N THR A 150 -12.76 30.70 17.29
CA THR A 150 -11.69 31.58 16.82
C THR A 150 -10.48 30.73 16.40
N PRO A 151 -10.05 30.76 15.11
CA PRO A 151 -8.86 30.05 14.67
C PRO A 151 -7.59 30.68 15.25
N GLY A 152 -6.49 29.91 15.32
CA GLY A 152 -5.22 30.44 15.80
C GLY A 152 -4.29 29.35 16.32
N GLN A 153 -3.38 29.76 17.21
CA GLN A 153 -2.40 28.87 17.82
C GLN A 153 -2.85 28.39 19.21
N ILE A 154 -2.50 27.12 19.51
CA ILE A 154 -2.62 26.54 20.86
C ILE A 154 -1.30 25.88 21.26
N ALA A 155 -0.99 25.90 22.55
CA ALA A 155 0.15 25.16 23.09
C ALA A 155 -0.16 23.67 23.21
N ASP A 156 0.80 22.82 22.82
CA ASP A 156 0.80 21.39 23.01
C ASP A 156 2.17 20.96 23.57
N GLY A 157 2.31 20.99 24.88
CA GLY A 157 3.60 20.81 25.54
C GLY A 157 4.60 21.89 25.12
N SER A 158 5.70 21.47 24.50
CA SER A 158 6.72 22.37 23.93
C SER A 158 6.44 22.78 22.48
N ARG A 159 5.34 22.34 21.89
CA ARG A 159 4.96 22.60 20.50
C ARG A 159 3.85 23.62 20.42
N THR A 160 3.75 24.29 19.28
CA THR A 160 2.60 25.11 18.92
C THR A 160 1.82 24.42 17.82
N ARG A 161 0.50 24.29 18.02
CA ARG A 161 -0.45 23.80 17.01
C ARG A 161 -1.21 24.99 16.43
N TYR A 162 -1.63 24.85 15.18
CA TYR A 162 -2.38 25.88 14.47
C TYR A 162 -3.69 25.26 13.98
N VAL A 163 -4.79 25.78 14.49
CA VAL A 163 -6.11 25.16 14.33
C VAL A 163 -7.11 26.15 13.74
N ASN A 164 -8.12 25.63 13.09
CA ASN A 164 -9.29 26.40 12.70
C ASN A 164 -10.20 26.70 13.90
N ALA A 165 -11.31 27.42 13.67
CA ALA A 165 -12.30 27.75 14.70
C ALA A 165 -12.96 26.57 15.42
N LYS A 166 -12.80 25.34 14.89
CA LYS A 166 -13.33 24.08 15.45
C LYS A 166 -12.25 23.21 16.07
N GLY A 167 -10.99 23.64 16.08
CA GLY A 167 -9.87 22.89 16.62
C GLY A 167 -9.21 21.92 15.63
N LEU A 168 -9.56 21.95 14.33
CA LEU A 168 -8.95 21.09 13.32
C LEU A 168 -7.63 21.69 12.83
N GLU A 169 -6.57 20.87 12.83
CA GLU A 169 -5.28 21.17 12.21
C GLU A 169 -5.29 20.70 10.74
N TYR A 170 -5.36 21.62 9.78
CA TYR A 170 -5.44 21.25 8.36
C TYR A 170 -4.17 20.57 7.82
N ASN A 171 -2.97 20.95 8.32
CA ASN A 171 -1.73 20.25 7.97
C ASN A 171 -1.76 18.78 8.41
N GLN A 172 -2.30 18.49 9.59
CA GLN A 172 -2.47 17.11 10.08
C GLN A 172 -3.58 16.38 9.32
N ALA A 173 -4.71 17.06 9.06
CA ALA A 173 -5.80 16.48 8.29
C ALA A 173 -5.33 16.08 6.88
N PHE A 174 -4.61 16.96 6.18
CA PHE A 174 -4.03 16.69 4.86
C PHE A 174 -3.07 15.48 4.91
N ALA A 175 -2.04 15.55 5.78
CA ALA A 175 -1.01 14.50 5.85
C ALA A 175 -1.60 13.13 6.24
N LYS A 176 -2.51 13.09 7.23
CA LYS A 176 -3.10 11.83 7.68
C LYS A 176 -4.12 11.26 6.69
N SER A 177 -4.84 12.11 5.97
CA SER A 177 -5.74 11.66 4.91
C SER A 177 -5.00 10.98 3.75
N LEU A 178 -3.72 11.35 3.48
CA LEU A 178 -2.89 10.69 2.47
C LEU A 178 -2.61 9.22 2.80
N LEU A 179 -2.53 8.84 4.10
CA LEU A 179 -2.36 7.44 4.47
C LEU A 179 -3.49 6.55 3.94
N GLY A 180 -4.75 7.02 4.09
CA GLY A 180 -5.92 6.28 3.60
C GLY A 180 -6.14 6.48 2.11
N ALA A 181 -6.24 7.74 1.66
CA ALA A 181 -6.69 8.09 0.31
C ALA A 181 -5.64 7.89 -0.79
N VAL A 182 -4.37 7.72 -0.44
CA VAL A 182 -3.29 7.43 -1.39
C VAL A 182 -2.62 6.11 -1.04
N MET A 183 -1.98 5.99 0.12
CA MET A 183 -1.09 4.86 0.39
C MET A 183 -1.85 3.55 0.57
N ALA A 184 -2.79 3.49 1.51
CA ALA A 184 -3.58 2.27 1.74
C ALA A 184 -4.53 1.97 0.56
N ASP A 185 -5.17 2.99 -0.03
CA ASP A 185 -6.04 2.80 -1.19
C ASP A 185 -5.28 2.21 -2.38
N GLN A 186 -4.14 2.80 -2.75
CA GLN A 186 -3.34 2.30 -3.86
C GLN A 186 -2.70 0.94 -3.54
N MET A 187 -2.21 0.73 -2.33
CA MET A 187 -1.63 -0.55 -1.94
C MET A 187 -2.68 -1.67 -2.00
N LEU A 188 -3.79 -1.51 -1.29
CA LEU A 188 -4.74 -2.59 -1.03
C LEU A 188 -5.80 -2.74 -2.12
N ASN A 189 -6.34 -1.62 -2.65
CA ASN A 189 -7.45 -1.63 -3.57
C ASN A 189 -7.03 -1.42 -5.04
N ASN A 190 -5.73 -1.20 -5.28
CA ASN A 190 -5.18 -1.10 -6.63
C ASN A 190 -4.13 -2.19 -6.85
N TYR A 191 -2.90 -1.99 -6.40
CA TYR A 191 -1.74 -2.81 -6.76
C TYR A 191 -1.80 -4.26 -6.27
N LEU A 192 -2.36 -4.52 -5.08
CA LEU A 192 -2.57 -5.89 -4.55
C LEU A 192 -3.95 -6.46 -4.89
N SER A 193 -4.78 -5.75 -5.63
CA SER A 193 -6.08 -6.30 -6.03
C SER A 193 -5.91 -7.35 -7.14
N ALA A 194 -6.75 -8.39 -7.12
CA ALA A 194 -6.78 -9.38 -8.18
C ALA A 194 -7.12 -8.74 -9.54
N ALA A 195 -7.95 -7.70 -9.54
CA ALA A 195 -8.30 -6.97 -10.76
C ALA A 195 -7.10 -6.32 -11.45
N VAL A 196 -6.07 -5.91 -10.69
CA VAL A 196 -4.84 -5.31 -11.22
C VAL A 196 -3.74 -6.34 -11.40
N LEU A 197 -3.54 -7.25 -10.44
CA LEU A 197 -2.51 -8.29 -10.55
C LEU A 197 -2.77 -9.23 -11.72
N ASP A 198 -4.04 -9.58 -11.97
CA ASP A 198 -4.46 -10.50 -13.02
C ASP A 198 -5.02 -9.79 -14.26
N GLU A 199 -4.83 -8.45 -14.37
CA GLU A 199 -5.34 -7.66 -15.49
C GLU A 199 -4.84 -8.17 -16.84
N GLY A 200 -5.75 -8.35 -17.80
CA GLY A 200 -5.41 -8.77 -19.16
C GLY A 200 -4.61 -10.07 -19.20
N ASN A 201 -3.38 -10.00 -19.71
CA ASN A 201 -2.50 -11.16 -19.86
C ASN A 201 -1.44 -11.24 -18.75
N ASN A 202 -1.60 -10.56 -17.61
CA ASN A 202 -0.56 -10.51 -16.58
C ASN A 202 -0.16 -11.91 -16.06
N ARG A 203 -1.11 -12.82 -15.88
CA ARG A 203 -0.79 -14.21 -15.49
C ARG A 203 -0.01 -14.94 -16.59
N GLU A 204 -0.51 -14.92 -17.82
CA GLU A 204 0.14 -15.56 -18.95
C GLU A 204 1.56 -15.02 -19.18
N ASN A 205 1.71 -13.70 -19.12
CA ASN A 205 3.02 -13.04 -19.25
C ASN A 205 3.97 -13.44 -18.12
N ASN A 206 3.47 -13.51 -16.89
CA ASN A 206 4.28 -13.96 -15.75
C ASN A 206 4.66 -15.45 -15.87
N ASP A 207 3.73 -16.30 -16.28
CA ASP A 207 3.97 -17.74 -16.50
C ASP A 207 5.03 -17.97 -17.58
N ASN A 208 5.06 -17.15 -18.61
CA ASN A 208 6.02 -17.22 -19.71
C ASN A 208 7.28 -16.40 -19.48
N GLY A 209 7.40 -15.68 -18.36
CA GLY A 209 8.54 -14.82 -18.04
C GLY A 209 8.69 -13.62 -18.98
N ILE A 210 7.57 -13.16 -19.57
CA ILE A 210 7.54 -11.99 -20.48
C ILE A 210 7.62 -10.72 -19.61
N THR A 211 8.73 -10.00 -19.75
CA THR A 211 8.97 -8.74 -19.04
C THR A 211 8.34 -7.56 -19.76
N GLU A 212 8.16 -6.46 -19.04
CA GLU A 212 7.85 -5.17 -19.66
C GLU A 212 8.99 -4.71 -20.60
N GLU A 213 8.66 -3.88 -21.57
CA GLU A 213 9.64 -3.40 -22.55
C GLU A 213 10.78 -2.66 -21.85
N ASN A 214 12.02 -3.09 -22.12
CA ASN A 214 13.25 -2.57 -21.52
C ASN A 214 13.31 -2.68 -19.98
N LYS A 215 12.58 -3.64 -19.39
CA LYS A 215 12.57 -3.90 -17.95
C LYS A 215 13.01 -5.33 -17.64
N THR A 216 13.38 -5.55 -16.37
CA THR A 216 13.80 -6.86 -15.85
C THR A 216 12.67 -7.61 -15.17
N TYR A 217 11.52 -7.00 -14.99
CA TYR A 217 10.36 -7.53 -14.27
C TYR A 217 9.16 -7.76 -15.20
N THR A 218 8.27 -8.67 -14.83
CA THR A 218 6.94 -8.81 -15.43
C THR A 218 6.00 -7.74 -14.86
N THR A 219 4.91 -7.43 -15.54
CA THR A 219 3.93 -6.46 -15.05
C THR A 219 3.39 -6.86 -13.67
N MET A 220 3.11 -8.15 -13.43
CA MET A 220 2.63 -8.61 -12.11
C MET A 220 3.67 -8.40 -11.01
N GLU A 221 4.94 -8.71 -11.27
CA GLU A 221 6.04 -8.43 -10.36
C GLU A 221 6.12 -6.96 -10.00
N HIS A 222 6.03 -6.09 -11.00
CA HIS A 222 6.07 -4.64 -10.80
C HIS A 222 4.86 -4.13 -9.99
N LYS A 223 3.64 -4.61 -10.27
CA LYS A 223 2.47 -4.22 -9.48
C LYS A 223 2.62 -4.58 -8.00
N TRP A 224 3.17 -5.74 -7.70
CA TRP A 224 3.46 -6.12 -6.32
C TRP A 224 4.50 -5.19 -5.67
N ASP A 225 5.58 -4.88 -6.38
CA ASP A 225 6.62 -3.97 -5.91
C ASP A 225 6.10 -2.54 -5.74
N GLU A 226 5.16 -2.08 -6.59
CA GLU A 226 4.49 -0.79 -6.42
C GLU A 226 3.68 -0.73 -5.09
N ALA A 227 3.03 -1.82 -4.68
CA ALA A 227 2.39 -1.90 -3.37
C ALA A 227 3.41 -1.83 -2.22
N TYR A 228 4.50 -2.59 -2.34
CA TYR A 228 5.62 -2.56 -1.40
C TYR A 228 6.19 -1.16 -1.21
N GLY A 229 6.36 -0.43 -2.31
CA GLY A 229 6.93 0.92 -2.34
C GLY A 229 6.13 1.96 -1.54
N TYR A 230 4.82 1.81 -1.39
CA TYR A 230 4.02 2.73 -0.56
C TYR A 230 4.26 2.60 0.94
N LEU A 231 4.85 1.51 1.40
CA LEU A 231 5.22 1.32 2.80
C LEU A 231 6.73 1.48 3.05
N TYR A 232 7.54 1.02 2.11
CA TYR A 232 8.98 0.85 2.32
C TYR A 232 9.85 1.64 1.32
N GLY A 233 9.23 2.41 0.42
CA GLY A 233 9.94 3.08 -0.68
C GLY A 233 10.93 4.16 -0.25
N THR A 234 10.80 4.70 0.97
CA THR A 234 11.72 5.69 1.56
C THR A 234 12.71 5.08 2.55
N SER A 235 12.63 3.77 2.79
CA SER A 235 13.56 3.09 3.70
C SER A 235 15.00 3.21 3.22
N ALA A 236 15.91 3.49 4.15
CA ALA A 236 17.35 3.58 3.87
C ALA A 236 17.91 2.27 3.29
N ASN A 237 17.32 1.13 3.67
CA ASN A 237 17.59 -0.18 3.08
C ASN A 237 16.26 -0.92 2.81
N PRO A 238 15.67 -0.76 1.63
CA PRO A 238 14.41 -1.41 1.31
C PRO A 238 14.49 -2.94 1.15
N GLU A 239 15.68 -3.54 1.15
CA GLU A 239 15.79 -5.00 1.24
C GLU A 239 15.53 -5.52 2.67
N THR A 240 15.73 -4.69 3.71
CA THR A 240 15.53 -5.01 5.12
C THR A 240 14.88 -3.84 5.90
N PRO A 241 13.70 -3.38 5.49
CA PRO A 241 13.13 -2.09 5.92
C PRO A 241 12.73 -2.07 7.39
N ASN A 242 12.48 -3.24 8.01
CA ASN A 242 12.10 -3.31 9.42
C ASN A 242 13.21 -2.90 10.40
N LEU A 243 14.45 -2.71 9.92
CA LEU A 243 15.52 -2.16 10.73
C LEU A 243 15.29 -0.68 11.10
N THR A 244 14.54 0.04 10.29
CA THR A 244 14.24 1.48 10.47
C THR A 244 12.73 1.76 10.43
N ILE A 245 11.90 0.72 10.62
CA ILE A 245 10.43 0.88 10.57
C ILE A 245 9.96 1.93 11.58
N GLY A 246 9.17 2.88 11.10
CA GLY A 246 8.67 3.99 11.89
C GLY A 246 9.50 5.27 11.79
N GLU A 247 10.69 5.23 11.17
CA GLU A 247 11.62 6.35 11.06
C GLU A 247 11.76 6.90 9.63
N ASP A 248 11.39 6.11 8.60
CA ASP A 248 11.71 6.39 7.21
C ASP A 248 10.79 7.44 6.55
N ASP A 249 9.55 7.59 7.02
CA ASP A 249 8.63 8.64 6.59
C ASP A 249 7.71 9.09 7.74
N LYS A 250 6.79 10.02 7.46
CA LYS A 250 5.80 10.54 8.43
C LYS A 250 4.38 10.03 8.16
N PHE A 251 4.27 8.96 7.39
CA PHE A 251 3.02 8.41 6.89
C PHE A 251 2.83 6.95 7.35
N LEU A 252 2.61 6.04 6.39
CA LEU A 252 2.25 4.67 6.70
C LEU A 252 3.40 3.92 7.41
N ASN A 253 4.66 4.18 7.03
CA ASN A 253 5.83 3.59 7.68
C ASN A 253 5.88 3.99 9.17
N GLU A 254 5.74 5.29 9.50
CA GLU A 254 5.67 5.75 10.89
C GLU A 254 4.53 5.06 11.67
N TYR A 255 3.38 4.83 11.03
CA TYR A 255 2.23 4.23 11.69
C TYR A 255 2.44 2.75 11.97
N VAL A 256 3.03 2.00 11.04
CA VAL A 256 3.41 0.60 11.28
C VAL A 256 4.41 0.52 12.43
N GLY A 257 5.46 1.35 12.45
CA GLY A 257 6.44 1.38 13.54
C GLY A 257 5.80 1.66 14.90
N ARG A 258 4.93 2.69 14.98
CA ARG A 258 4.24 3.07 16.23
C ARG A 258 3.30 1.97 16.74
N VAL A 259 2.67 1.20 15.86
CA VAL A 259 1.82 0.07 16.28
C VAL A 259 2.69 -1.11 16.68
N ASN A 260 3.80 -1.35 15.97
CA ASN A 260 4.76 -2.41 16.32
C ASN A 260 5.45 -2.19 17.67
N ASP A 261 5.59 -0.93 18.13
CA ASP A 261 6.14 -0.58 19.45
C ASP A 261 5.18 -0.93 20.61
N ASP A 262 3.89 -1.13 20.32
CA ASP A 262 2.92 -1.60 21.30
C ASP A 262 3.10 -3.10 21.54
N PRO A 263 3.26 -3.55 22.80
CA PRO A 263 3.45 -4.97 23.13
C PRO A 263 2.38 -5.91 22.58
N ASP A 264 1.15 -5.43 22.43
CA ASP A 264 0.02 -6.23 21.94
C ASP A 264 0.12 -6.47 20.40
N PHE A 265 0.93 -5.66 19.68
CA PHE A 265 1.09 -5.71 18.24
C PHE A 265 2.57 -5.85 17.80
N SER A 266 3.46 -6.26 18.66
CA SER A 266 4.92 -6.24 18.47
C SER A 266 5.47 -7.11 17.31
N THR A 267 4.62 -7.89 16.65
CA THR A 267 4.96 -8.71 15.47
C THR A 267 4.44 -8.16 14.16
N ILE A 268 3.61 -7.10 14.20
CA ILE A 268 2.85 -6.65 13.03
C ILE A 268 3.75 -6.22 11.87
N ALA A 269 4.86 -5.54 12.15
CA ALA A 269 5.83 -5.14 11.12
C ALA A 269 6.51 -6.35 10.46
N ALA A 270 6.85 -7.38 11.25
CA ALA A 270 7.42 -8.62 10.73
C ALA A 270 6.40 -9.39 9.87
N GLU A 271 5.16 -9.50 10.34
CA GLU A 271 4.08 -10.18 9.61
C GLU A 271 3.80 -9.51 8.25
N ILE A 272 3.76 -8.18 8.19
CA ILE A 272 3.59 -7.42 6.93
C ILE A 272 4.77 -7.66 5.99
N PHE A 273 6.00 -7.57 6.50
CA PHE A 273 7.21 -7.73 5.68
C PHE A 273 7.36 -9.17 5.15
N ASP A 274 7.09 -10.16 5.99
CA ASP A 274 7.13 -11.57 5.60
C ASP A 274 6.06 -11.89 4.54
N ALA A 275 4.86 -11.32 4.68
CA ALA A 275 3.82 -11.47 3.67
C ALA A 275 4.22 -10.82 2.33
N PHE A 276 4.84 -9.64 2.34
CA PHE A 276 5.36 -9.04 1.11
C PHE A 276 6.44 -9.89 0.44
N LYS A 277 7.39 -10.44 1.20
CA LYS A 277 8.42 -11.34 0.66
C LYS A 277 7.84 -12.62 0.09
N MET A 278 6.94 -13.26 0.85
CA MET A 278 6.31 -14.51 0.45
C MET A 278 5.45 -14.34 -0.80
N GLY A 279 4.62 -13.32 -0.87
CA GLY A 279 3.76 -13.07 -2.03
C GLY A 279 4.56 -12.72 -3.29
N ARG A 280 5.66 -11.95 -3.16
CA ARG A 280 6.56 -11.69 -4.28
C ARG A 280 7.28 -12.95 -4.75
N ALA A 281 7.69 -13.83 -3.82
CA ALA A 281 8.26 -15.13 -4.13
C ALA A 281 7.22 -16.05 -4.79
N ALA A 282 5.97 -15.99 -4.35
CA ALA A 282 4.86 -16.73 -4.95
C ALA A 282 4.61 -16.34 -6.42
N ILE A 283 4.71 -15.04 -6.75
CA ILE A 283 4.63 -14.55 -8.14
C ILE A 283 5.77 -15.17 -8.98
N VAL A 284 7.00 -15.16 -8.48
CA VAL A 284 8.15 -15.78 -9.16
C VAL A 284 7.96 -17.28 -9.35
N ALA A 285 7.41 -17.97 -8.33
CA ALA A 285 7.10 -19.40 -8.36
C ALA A 285 5.82 -19.74 -9.13
N LYS A 286 5.06 -18.73 -9.60
CA LYS A 286 3.76 -18.89 -10.30
C LYS A 286 2.70 -19.58 -9.44
N ASN A 287 2.81 -19.42 -8.13
CA ASN A 287 1.85 -19.93 -7.15
C ASN A 287 0.91 -18.78 -6.73
N TYR A 288 -0.15 -18.58 -7.50
CA TYR A 288 -1.07 -17.46 -7.30
C TYR A 288 -2.01 -17.66 -6.10
N GLU A 289 -2.20 -18.88 -5.63
CA GLU A 289 -2.95 -19.16 -4.40
C GLU A 289 -2.19 -18.59 -3.17
N VAL A 290 -0.91 -18.93 -3.03
CA VAL A 290 -0.06 -18.39 -1.98
C VAL A 290 0.05 -16.86 -2.10
N ARG A 291 0.18 -16.30 -3.32
CA ARG A 291 0.15 -14.85 -3.55
C ARG A 291 -1.10 -14.20 -2.92
N ASP A 292 -2.27 -14.77 -3.21
CA ASP A 292 -3.56 -14.22 -2.78
C ASP A 292 -3.76 -14.36 -1.27
N GLU A 293 -3.26 -15.43 -0.66
CA GLU A 293 -3.18 -15.56 0.81
C GLU A 293 -2.35 -14.43 1.43
N GLN A 294 -1.19 -14.08 0.82
CA GLN A 294 -0.37 -12.99 1.34
C GLN A 294 -1.03 -11.61 1.14
N VAL A 295 -1.77 -11.41 0.06
CA VAL A 295 -2.60 -10.21 -0.11
C VAL A 295 -3.60 -10.06 1.04
N ALA A 296 -4.25 -11.16 1.45
CA ALA A 296 -5.21 -11.13 2.56
C ALA A 296 -4.53 -10.74 3.89
N ILE A 297 -3.34 -11.28 4.17
CA ILE A 297 -2.55 -10.94 5.37
C ILE A 297 -2.16 -9.46 5.35
N ILE A 298 -1.60 -8.95 4.24
CA ILE A 298 -1.20 -7.54 4.13
C ILE A 298 -2.42 -6.64 4.34
N ARG A 299 -3.55 -6.97 3.72
CA ARG A 299 -4.80 -6.20 3.86
C ARG A 299 -5.29 -6.16 5.31
N GLU A 300 -5.30 -7.29 5.99
CA GLU A 300 -5.69 -7.38 7.39
C GLU A 300 -4.77 -6.52 8.27
N LYS A 301 -3.45 -6.71 8.17
CA LYS A 301 -2.47 -6.05 9.03
C LYS A 301 -2.38 -4.54 8.79
N ILE A 302 -2.41 -4.07 7.56
CA ILE A 302 -2.45 -2.63 7.26
C ILE A 302 -3.76 -2.00 7.75
N SER A 303 -4.89 -2.69 7.62
CA SER A 303 -6.17 -2.22 8.16
C SER A 303 -6.15 -2.16 9.69
N GLU A 304 -5.53 -3.14 10.36
CA GLU A 304 -5.32 -3.16 11.80
C GLU A 304 -4.47 -1.97 12.26
N VAL A 305 -3.36 -1.69 11.60
CA VAL A 305 -2.51 -0.49 11.87
C VAL A 305 -3.33 0.80 11.82
N ILE A 306 -4.13 0.98 10.77
CA ILE A 306 -4.95 2.19 10.61
C ILE A 306 -6.01 2.27 11.71
N ALA A 307 -6.67 1.14 12.03
CA ALA A 307 -7.71 1.09 13.07
C ALA A 307 -7.13 1.40 14.46
N VAL A 308 -6.01 0.77 14.84
CA VAL A 308 -5.33 1.02 16.13
C VAL A 308 -4.93 2.49 16.26
N ARG A 309 -4.35 3.08 15.22
CA ARG A 309 -3.99 4.50 15.23
C ARG A 309 -5.21 5.42 15.26
N GLY A 310 -6.31 5.06 14.60
CA GLY A 310 -7.58 5.77 14.69
C GLY A 310 -8.13 5.77 16.11
N ILE A 311 -8.15 4.62 16.79
CA ILE A 311 -8.58 4.48 18.19
C ILE A 311 -7.69 5.32 19.12
N TYR A 312 -6.37 5.27 18.93
CA TYR A 312 -5.41 6.08 19.71
C TYR A 312 -5.75 7.58 19.65
N TYR A 313 -6.06 8.12 18.47
CA TYR A 313 -6.43 9.52 18.34
C TYR A 313 -7.80 9.85 18.95
N LEU A 314 -8.76 8.94 18.87
CA LEU A 314 -10.08 9.10 19.50
C LEU A 314 -10.00 9.09 21.03
N GLN A 315 -9.04 8.38 21.63
CA GLN A 315 -8.83 8.34 23.08
C GLN A 315 -8.04 9.53 23.60
N GLY A 316 -7.21 10.16 22.77
CA GLY A 316 -6.36 11.29 23.14
C GLY A 316 -7.00 12.68 22.94
N GLY A 317 -8.15 12.73 22.27
CA GLY A 317 -8.94 13.96 22.05
C GLY A 317 -10.11 14.02 22.98
#